data_a08c7ff4ec61984dffc0120cc03f74e9
#
_entry.id   a08c7ff4ec61984dffc0120cc03f74e9
#
_cell.length_a   1.000
_cell.length_b   1.000
_cell.length_c   1.000
_cell.angle_alpha   90.00
_cell.angle_beta   90.00
_cell.angle_gamma   90.00
#
_symmetry.space_group_name_H-M   'P 1'
#
loop_
_entity.id
_entity.type
_entity.pdbx_description
1 polymer ?
#
loop_
_entity_poly.entity_id
_entity_poly.type
_entity_poly.pdbx_seq_one_letter_code
_entity_poly.pdbx_strand_id
1 'polypeptide(L)'
;YKTLSVSANLTVKLLLQTNTPNVPPSVQTALQGASAPDASVVWAYPYDGTVWPRGLIAPLLQWNGGAATDDYYVHIVSPTFELQQFSTSTGAPASQLAIDAATWTKFTESASGATQITVNRWSGTAATQIASQTWTIAPASMRGTIYYWSNNLGRVLRIQPGAAAPDDFANAPPLTTLPASSCLMTCHTVSADGSTLISGGGAFGGSYDLKTSQPLVSLGGTWGPTAGGANSSSVVKWMMPAVSPDGKYILTNSMAEGLAYANDGATQGFLGMYTTADGNLVATSGLTNVPVAQPTWSPDGSRIVFVNAGDPMTVPWYASWNVPPPGDLQVYQFNASSNPMVTGPTTLVATGTDPNHRIAWPTITPDGQWVLYSRCAGADTRTLSTVSTGAAGPSDLYFASAVTPNQEVRLAKLDGDGYPFAAGQRDLSWNFEPSFAPVAAGGYFWVVFTSRRTYGNILTGAAEAAGSALGTKQLWVAAIDQNPKPGVDPSHAAFHLEGQDETNLAMRGFWSLPPCAQNGGACQSGTDCCGGYCAGGADGGSPVCQSTPQGCSQNGDKCNQTSDCCASGQGVTCIAHVCSEPTPQ
;
A
#
# COMPACT_ATOMS: atom_id res chain seq x y z
N TYR A 1 -25.93 15.51 50.93
CA TYR A 1 -25.24 16.50 50.08
C TYR A 1 -25.06 15.84 48.70
N LYS A 2 -25.67 16.42 47.66
CA LYS A 2 -25.36 16.04 46.26
C LYS A 2 -24.08 16.80 45.89
N THR A 3 -23.02 16.10 45.59
CA THR A 3 -21.80 16.67 45.01
C THR A 3 -22.11 17.11 43.57
N LEU A 4 -22.11 18.40 43.32
CA LEU A 4 -22.14 18.98 41.99
C LEU A 4 -20.73 18.94 41.44
N SER A 5 -20.52 18.20 40.35
CA SER A 5 -19.26 18.24 39.56
C SER A 5 -19.50 19.10 38.33
N VAL A 6 -18.60 20.01 38.06
CA VAL A 6 -18.53 20.80 36.81
C VAL A 6 -17.26 20.42 36.10
N SER A 7 -17.35 20.05 34.84
CA SER A 7 -16.20 19.82 33.97
C SER A 7 -16.09 20.96 32.96
N ALA A 8 -14.85 21.39 32.68
CA ALA A 8 -14.56 22.34 31.63
C ALA A 8 -13.54 21.69 30.67
N ASN A 9 -13.76 21.83 29.36
CA ASN A 9 -12.80 21.41 28.36
C ASN A 9 -11.78 22.54 28.12
N LEU A 10 -10.50 22.23 28.22
CA LEU A 10 -9.42 23.13 27.86
C LEU A 10 -8.72 22.58 26.61
N THR A 11 -8.70 23.36 25.54
CA THR A 11 -7.91 23.04 24.34
C THR A 11 -6.60 23.81 24.41
N VAL A 12 -5.46 23.10 24.35
CA VAL A 12 -4.13 23.69 24.29
C VAL A 12 -3.64 23.64 22.85
N LYS A 13 -3.18 24.78 22.33
CA LYS A 13 -2.64 24.91 20.98
C LYS A 13 -1.12 25.08 21.04
N LEU A 14 -0.38 24.20 20.37
CA LEU A 14 1.06 24.33 20.19
C LEU A 14 1.33 25.30 19.03
N LEU A 15 2.01 26.41 19.30
CA LEU A 15 2.47 27.36 18.28
C LEU A 15 3.98 27.22 18.06
N LEU A 16 4.38 26.97 16.82
CA LEU A 16 5.78 26.98 16.38
C LEU A 16 5.98 28.11 15.37
N GLN A 17 7.05 28.87 15.57
CA GLN A 17 7.46 29.96 14.67
C GLN A 17 8.93 29.82 14.30
N THR A 18 9.24 29.87 13.01
CA THR A 18 10.62 29.82 12.51
C THR A 18 10.85 30.88 11.43
N ASN A 19 11.98 31.53 11.50
CA ASN A 19 12.44 32.51 10.51
C ASN A 19 13.96 32.44 10.36
N THR A 20 14.46 31.29 9.95
CA THR A 20 15.91 31.05 9.79
C THR A 20 16.56 31.97 8.73
N PRO A 21 15.89 32.32 7.61
CA PRO A 21 16.43 33.24 6.61
C PRO A 21 16.47 34.70 7.07
N ASN A 22 15.89 35.05 8.22
CA ASN A 22 15.71 36.42 8.69
C ASN A 22 14.91 37.29 7.72
N VAL A 23 13.79 36.76 7.23
CA VAL A 23 12.85 37.53 6.40
C VAL A 23 12.45 38.82 7.14
N PRO A 24 12.53 40.01 6.50
CA PRO A 24 12.24 41.29 7.16
C PRO A 24 10.79 41.36 7.67
N PRO A 25 10.51 42.08 8.79
CA PRO A 25 9.15 42.18 9.35
C PRO A 25 8.09 42.67 8.38
N SER A 26 8.42 43.61 7.49
CA SER A 26 7.50 44.13 6.45
C SER A 26 7.11 43.06 5.45
N VAL A 27 8.06 42.18 5.06
CA VAL A 27 7.83 41.05 4.14
C VAL A 27 7.04 39.94 4.88
N GLN A 28 7.37 39.67 6.15
CA GLN A 28 6.58 38.72 6.96
C GLN A 28 5.10 39.14 7.02
N THR A 29 4.83 40.41 7.30
CA THR A 29 3.45 40.96 7.33
C THR A 29 2.75 40.82 5.98
N ALA A 30 3.45 41.12 4.87
CA ALA A 30 2.91 40.96 3.52
C ALA A 30 2.59 39.48 3.20
N LEU A 31 3.50 38.55 3.53
CA LEU A 31 3.32 37.11 3.34
C LEU A 31 2.15 36.56 4.17
N GLN A 32 2.04 36.97 5.42
CA GLN A 32 0.94 36.52 6.31
C GLN A 32 -0.43 37.01 5.84
N GLY A 33 -0.49 38.17 5.18
CA GLY A 33 -1.73 38.75 4.64
C GLY A 33 -2.06 38.34 3.20
N ALA A 34 -1.19 37.57 2.53
CA ALA A 34 -1.40 37.22 1.13
C ALA A 34 -2.54 36.20 0.95
N SER A 35 -3.44 36.51 0.02
CA SER A 35 -4.57 35.63 -0.34
C SER A 35 -4.86 35.62 -1.85
N ALA A 36 -4.24 36.55 -2.62
CA ALA A 36 -4.39 36.55 -4.07
C ALA A 36 -3.60 35.40 -4.69
N PRO A 37 -4.21 34.59 -5.58
CA PRO A 37 -3.52 33.46 -6.22
C PRO A 37 -2.30 33.92 -7.01
N ASP A 38 -1.23 33.13 -6.98
CA ASP A 38 -0.05 33.35 -7.82
C ASP A 38 -0.28 32.77 -9.22
N ALA A 39 -0.26 33.62 -10.25
CA ALA A 39 -0.45 33.18 -11.63
C ALA A 39 0.83 32.62 -12.28
N SER A 40 1.99 32.81 -11.65
CA SER A 40 3.30 32.43 -12.17
C SER A 40 3.90 31.18 -11.56
N VAL A 41 3.25 30.64 -10.52
CA VAL A 41 3.71 29.47 -9.78
C VAL A 41 2.61 28.41 -9.75
N VAL A 42 2.97 27.18 -10.04
CA VAL A 42 2.05 26.03 -10.05
C VAL A 42 2.47 25.06 -8.95
N TRP A 43 1.57 24.86 -7.98
CA TRP A 43 1.74 23.84 -6.95
C TRP A 43 1.80 22.45 -7.56
N ALA A 44 2.71 21.59 -7.10
CA ALA A 44 2.91 20.27 -7.67
C ALA A 44 2.66 19.13 -6.66
N TYR A 45 3.05 19.30 -5.39
CA TYR A 45 2.92 18.26 -4.35
C TYR A 45 3.12 18.85 -2.94
N PRO A 46 2.48 18.35 -1.87
CA PRO A 46 1.44 17.30 -1.78
C PRO A 46 0.08 17.73 -2.32
N TYR A 47 -0.87 16.78 -2.34
CA TYR A 47 -2.20 17.01 -2.89
C TYR A 47 -3.20 17.42 -1.81
N ASP A 48 -4.22 18.19 -2.21
CA ASP A 48 -5.34 18.52 -1.35
C ASP A 48 -6.14 17.27 -0.96
N GLY A 49 -6.66 17.22 0.27
CA GLY A 49 -7.40 16.07 0.79
C GLY A 49 -6.53 14.87 1.19
N THR A 50 -5.20 15.01 1.24
CA THR A 50 -4.32 13.93 1.73
C THR A 50 -4.57 13.66 3.21
N VAL A 51 -4.65 12.37 3.56
CA VAL A 51 -4.63 11.90 4.95
C VAL A 51 -3.23 11.43 5.29
N TRP A 52 -2.64 12.00 6.33
CA TRP A 52 -1.30 11.68 6.80
C TRP A 52 -1.36 10.85 8.08
N PRO A 53 -0.77 9.65 8.11
CA PRO A 53 -0.56 8.93 9.37
C PRO A 53 0.60 9.55 10.16
N ARG A 54 0.66 9.30 11.44
CA ARG A 54 1.80 9.65 12.28
C ARG A 54 3.03 8.82 11.92
N GLY A 55 4.21 9.33 12.28
CA GLY A 55 5.47 8.60 12.17
C GLY A 55 6.09 8.54 10.78
N LEU A 56 5.55 9.24 9.79
CA LEU A 56 6.16 9.37 8.46
C LEU A 56 7.25 10.46 8.45
N ILE A 57 8.12 10.36 7.45
CA ILE A 57 8.99 11.47 7.04
C ILE A 57 8.10 12.60 6.50
N ALA A 58 8.47 13.85 6.77
CA ALA A 58 7.77 15.01 6.23
C ALA A 58 7.78 14.99 4.69
N PRO A 59 6.64 15.24 4.05
CA PRO A 59 6.63 15.40 2.59
C PRO A 59 7.41 16.64 2.19
N LEU A 60 8.08 16.55 1.04
CA LEU A 60 8.70 17.70 0.42
C LEU A 60 7.63 18.54 -0.27
N LEU A 61 7.45 19.80 0.14
CA LEU A 61 6.56 20.74 -0.52
C LEU A 61 7.18 21.14 -1.86
N GLN A 62 6.43 21.03 -2.97
CA GLN A 62 6.97 21.19 -4.32
C GLN A 62 6.07 22.07 -5.18
N TRP A 63 6.67 22.96 -5.98
CA TRP A 63 5.99 23.78 -6.96
C TRP A 63 6.90 24.11 -8.12
N ASN A 64 6.33 24.52 -9.25
CA ASN A 64 7.06 24.95 -10.44
C ASN A 64 6.92 26.47 -10.62
N GLY A 65 8.01 27.15 -10.94
CA GLY A 65 8.10 28.60 -11.06
C GLY A 65 8.72 29.25 -9.83
N GLY A 66 8.73 30.59 -9.84
CA GLY A 66 9.41 31.40 -8.83
C GLY A 66 10.87 31.66 -9.16
N ALA A 67 11.55 32.37 -8.26
CA ALA A 67 12.95 32.74 -8.37
C ALA A 67 13.73 32.32 -7.10
N ALA A 68 15.04 32.14 -7.24
CA ALA A 68 15.90 31.76 -6.11
C ALA A 68 16.00 32.84 -5.01
N THR A 69 15.51 34.03 -5.29
CA THR A 69 15.48 35.18 -4.36
C THR A 69 14.13 35.33 -3.65
N ASP A 70 13.17 34.46 -3.94
CA ASP A 70 11.84 34.53 -3.34
C ASP A 70 11.84 34.05 -1.89
N ASP A 71 11.05 34.72 -1.06
CA ASP A 71 10.76 34.26 0.29
C ASP A 71 9.40 33.57 0.33
N TYR A 72 9.25 32.62 1.23
CA TYR A 72 8.05 31.81 1.38
C TYR A 72 7.58 31.78 2.82
N TYR A 73 6.27 31.67 3.00
CA TYR A 73 5.60 31.46 4.27
C TYR A 73 4.73 30.22 4.22
N VAL A 74 5.04 29.25 5.06
CA VAL A 74 4.21 28.06 5.27
C VAL A 74 3.43 28.24 6.55
N HIS A 75 2.10 28.17 6.46
CA HIS A 75 1.19 28.27 7.57
C HIS A 75 0.34 27.01 7.67
N ILE A 76 0.50 26.27 8.77
CA ILE A 76 -0.28 25.07 9.06
C ILE A 76 -1.10 25.32 10.30
N VAL A 77 -2.42 25.12 10.23
CA VAL A 77 -3.33 25.43 11.32
C VAL A 77 -4.32 24.27 11.55
N SER A 78 -4.36 23.79 12.78
CA SER A 78 -5.41 22.93 13.32
C SER A 78 -5.93 23.49 14.64
N PRO A 79 -6.95 22.92 15.25
CA PRO A 79 -7.42 23.34 16.58
C PRO A 79 -6.33 23.30 17.66
N THR A 80 -5.39 22.36 17.56
CA THR A 80 -4.37 22.08 18.59
C THR A 80 -2.95 22.39 18.17
N PHE A 81 -2.72 22.79 16.90
CA PHE A 81 -1.39 23.06 16.37
C PHE A 81 -1.39 24.26 15.42
N GLU A 82 -0.30 25.03 15.45
CA GLU A 82 -0.04 26.08 14.47
C GLU A 82 1.46 26.16 14.15
N LEU A 83 1.82 26.14 12.87
CA LEU A 83 3.17 26.41 12.37
C LEU A 83 3.16 27.69 11.54
N GLN A 84 4.09 28.57 11.83
CA GLN A 84 4.42 29.77 11.04
C GLN A 84 5.89 29.70 10.64
N GLN A 85 6.17 29.20 9.44
CA GLN A 85 7.53 29.01 8.95
C GLN A 85 7.83 29.97 7.79
N PHE A 86 8.84 30.81 7.97
CA PHE A 86 9.42 31.62 6.89
C PHE A 86 10.66 30.92 6.34
N SER A 87 10.79 30.85 5.03
CA SER A 87 11.86 30.13 4.37
C SER A 87 12.20 30.79 3.04
N THR A 88 13.38 30.49 2.50
CA THR A 88 13.77 30.79 1.13
C THR A 88 13.74 29.51 0.30
N SER A 89 13.49 29.62 -0.99
CA SER A 89 13.52 28.47 -1.91
C SER A 89 14.94 27.93 -2.08
N THR A 90 15.05 26.62 -2.29
CA THR A 90 16.32 25.95 -2.57
C THR A 90 16.65 25.87 -4.07
N GLY A 91 15.78 26.33 -4.96
CA GLY A 91 16.03 26.26 -6.40
C GLY A 91 14.93 26.86 -7.26
N ALA A 92 15.29 27.23 -8.50
CA ALA A 92 14.40 27.65 -9.56
C ALA A 92 14.87 27.01 -10.89
N PRO A 93 13.95 26.62 -11.82
CA PRO A 93 12.49 26.81 -11.82
C PRO A 93 11.71 25.80 -10.98
N ALA A 94 12.36 24.74 -10.52
CA ALA A 94 11.76 23.72 -9.64
C ALA A 94 12.05 24.11 -8.19
N SER A 95 11.02 24.50 -7.45
CA SER A 95 11.16 24.96 -6.09
C SER A 95 10.65 23.93 -5.10
N GLN A 96 11.37 23.75 -4.01
CA GLN A 96 11.11 22.77 -2.98
C GLN A 96 11.32 23.38 -1.60
N LEU A 97 10.54 22.92 -0.62
CA LEU A 97 10.68 23.33 0.76
C LEU A 97 10.42 22.15 1.68
N ALA A 98 11.37 21.87 2.56
CA ALA A 98 11.25 20.84 3.59
C ALA A 98 10.69 21.43 4.88
N ILE A 99 9.81 20.68 5.53
CA ILE A 99 9.48 20.85 6.95
C ILE A 99 10.45 19.94 7.71
N ASP A 100 11.16 20.50 8.70
CA ASP A 100 12.11 19.69 9.46
C ASP A 100 11.42 18.56 10.23
N ALA A 101 12.13 17.44 10.42
CA ALA A 101 11.57 16.22 11.01
C ALA A 101 10.98 16.45 12.42
N ALA A 102 11.59 17.29 13.25
CA ALA A 102 11.11 17.57 14.60
C ALA A 102 9.81 18.38 14.58
N THR A 103 9.71 19.36 13.68
CA THR A 103 8.49 20.13 13.46
C THR A 103 7.36 19.26 12.90
N TRP A 104 7.67 18.41 11.94
CA TRP A 104 6.71 17.47 11.36
C TRP A 104 6.17 16.49 12.39
N THR A 105 7.04 15.91 13.23
CA THR A 105 6.65 15.02 14.34
C THR A 105 5.72 15.74 15.31
N LYS A 106 6.09 16.94 15.76
CA LYS A 106 5.24 17.74 16.66
C LYS A 106 3.88 18.05 16.03
N PHE A 107 3.85 18.37 14.74
CA PHE A 107 2.61 18.61 14.00
C PHE A 107 1.72 17.36 14.00
N THR A 108 2.24 16.22 13.52
CA THR A 108 1.43 15.01 13.37
C THR A 108 1.02 14.38 14.70
N GLU A 109 1.81 14.57 15.77
CA GLU A 109 1.46 14.12 17.13
C GLU A 109 0.44 15.04 17.82
N SER A 110 0.47 16.35 17.54
CA SER A 110 -0.41 17.32 18.20
C SER A 110 -1.71 17.56 17.46
N ALA A 111 -1.73 17.44 16.11
CA ALA A 111 -2.91 17.64 15.31
C ALA A 111 -3.72 16.34 15.17
N SER A 112 -5.03 16.51 15.01
CA SER A 112 -5.95 15.44 14.63
C SER A 112 -7.07 16.02 13.78
N GLY A 113 -7.56 15.23 12.80
CA GLY A 113 -8.60 15.69 11.89
C GLY A 113 -8.12 16.73 10.88
N ALA A 114 -9.04 17.54 10.41
CA ALA A 114 -8.80 18.52 9.36
C ALA A 114 -7.81 19.63 9.78
N THR A 115 -6.84 19.87 8.91
CA THR A 115 -5.78 20.87 9.09
C THR A 115 -5.65 21.71 7.83
N GLN A 116 -5.69 23.03 7.97
CA GLN A 116 -5.49 23.96 6.86
C GLN A 116 -4.01 24.22 6.63
N ILE A 117 -3.56 24.11 5.38
CA ILE A 117 -2.20 24.43 4.95
C ILE A 117 -2.28 25.55 3.92
N THR A 118 -1.49 26.60 4.14
CA THR A 118 -1.34 27.70 3.21
C THR A 118 0.14 27.94 2.93
N VAL A 119 0.49 28.13 1.67
CA VAL A 119 1.84 28.50 1.25
C VAL A 119 1.78 29.78 0.46
N ASN A 120 2.48 30.82 0.93
CA ASN A 120 2.55 32.14 0.32
C ASN A 120 3.97 32.44 -0.14
N ARG A 121 4.10 33.21 -1.20
CA ARG A 121 5.36 33.61 -1.84
C ARG A 121 5.48 35.13 -1.86
N TRP A 122 6.69 35.63 -1.59
CA TRP A 122 7.10 37.01 -1.82
C TRP A 122 8.07 37.08 -3.01
N SER A 123 7.68 37.74 -4.08
CA SER A 123 8.46 37.86 -5.33
C SER A 123 9.47 39.00 -5.35
N GLY A 124 9.72 39.64 -4.21
CA GLY A 124 10.48 40.90 -4.11
C GLY A 124 9.62 42.17 -4.23
N THR A 125 8.42 42.05 -4.78
CA THR A 125 7.51 43.20 -5.01
C THR A 125 6.09 42.97 -4.51
N ALA A 126 5.62 41.72 -4.52
CA ALA A 126 4.26 41.36 -4.12
C ALA A 126 4.23 40.00 -3.38
N ALA A 127 3.30 39.88 -2.45
CA ALA A 127 2.99 38.63 -1.78
C ALA A 127 1.75 38.00 -2.42
N THR A 128 1.84 36.72 -2.78
CA THR A 128 0.78 35.93 -3.42
C THR A 128 0.65 34.55 -2.77
N GLN A 129 -0.50 33.90 -2.91
CA GLN A 129 -0.77 32.56 -2.40
C GLN A 129 -0.51 31.51 -3.49
N ILE A 130 0.38 30.55 -3.24
CA ILE A 130 0.69 29.48 -4.18
C ILE A 130 -0.04 28.18 -3.88
N ALA A 131 -0.45 27.96 -2.61
CA ALA A 131 -1.27 26.82 -2.23
C ALA A 131 -2.20 27.15 -1.06
N SER A 132 -3.39 26.54 -1.08
CA SER A 132 -4.30 26.47 0.05
C SER A 132 -4.94 25.08 0.00
N GLN A 133 -4.68 24.24 1.02
CA GLN A 133 -5.07 22.84 1.05
C GLN A 133 -5.62 22.46 2.42
N THR A 134 -6.41 21.41 2.46
CA THR A 134 -6.86 20.77 3.69
C THR A 134 -6.29 19.36 3.76
N TRP A 135 -5.52 19.07 4.79
CA TRP A 135 -5.04 17.74 5.10
C TRP A 135 -5.75 17.19 6.34
N THR A 136 -5.73 15.89 6.49
CA THR A 136 -6.22 15.22 7.70
C THR A 136 -5.05 14.48 8.35
N ILE A 137 -4.90 14.60 9.67
CA ILE A 137 -3.93 13.83 10.42
C ILE A 137 -4.66 12.67 11.10
N ALA A 138 -4.35 11.45 10.67
CA ALA A 138 -4.84 10.25 11.31
C ALA A 138 -4.17 10.07 12.69
N PRO A 139 -4.91 9.71 13.74
CA PRO A 139 -4.38 9.67 15.11
C PRO A 139 -3.47 8.47 15.41
N ALA A 140 -3.05 7.72 14.39
CA ALA A 140 -2.17 6.56 14.54
C ALA A 140 -1.11 6.50 13.44
N SER A 141 -0.05 5.73 13.69
CA SER A 141 0.99 5.40 12.72
C SER A 141 0.59 4.17 11.90
N MET A 142 1.00 4.12 10.65
CA MET A 142 0.95 2.90 9.86
C MET A 142 1.91 1.87 10.45
N ARG A 143 1.51 0.61 10.43
CA ARG A 143 2.23 -0.49 11.07
C ARG A 143 2.70 -1.50 10.04
N GLY A 144 3.84 -2.13 10.33
CA GLY A 144 4.38 -3.19 9.49
C GLY A 144 5.47 -2.72 8.52
N THR A 145 5.78 -3.59 7.59
CA THR A 145 6.85 -3.42 6.60
C THR A 145 6.28 -3.71 5.21
N ILE A 146 6.63 -2.88 4.25
CA ILE A 146 6.26 -3.06 2.85
C ILE A 146 7.43 -3.73 2.14
N TYR A 147 7.20 -4.93 1.60
CA TYR A 147 8.14 -5.65 0.73
C TYR A 147 7.78 -5.33 -0.71
N TYR A 148 8.77 -4.96 -1.53
CA TYR A 148 8.52 -4.58 -2.90
C TYR A 148 9.65 -4.98 -3.85
N TRP A 149 9.31 -5.13 -5.11
CA TRP A 149 10.29 -5.43 -6.15
C TRP A 149 10.98 -4.16 -6.62
N SER A 150 12.31 -4.13 -6.54
CA SER A 150 13.15 -3.12 -7.19
C SER A 150 13.64 -3.66 -8.52
N ASN A 151 13.11 -3.10 -9.62
CA ASN A 151 13.41 -3.61 -10.96
C ASN A 151 14.86 -3.37 -11.38
N ASN A 152 15.43 -2.23 -11.01
CA ASN A 152 16.81 -1.88 -11.38
C ASN A 152 17.83 -2.73 -10.62
N LEU A 153 17.53 -3.08 -9.39
CA LEU A 153 18.38 -3.92 -8.56
C LEU A 153 18.10 -5.42 -8.76
N GLY A 154 16.96 -5.78 -9.35
CA GLY A 154 16.59 -7.18 -9.57
C GLY A 154 16.35 -7.96 -8.29
N ARG A 155 15.81 -7.32 -7.25
CA ARG A 155 15.62 -7.93 -5.92
C ARG A 155 14.43 -7.35 -5.14
N VAL A 156 14.02 -8.07 -4.11
CA VAL A 156 13.03 -7.58 -3.15
C VAL A 156 13.71 -6.68 -2.13
N LEU A 157 13.19 -5.47 -2.00
CA LEU A 157 13.51 -4.55 -0.91
C LEU A 157 12.36 -4.52 0.09
N ARG A 158 12.63 -4.00 1.27
CA ARG A 158 11.59 -3.76 2.29
C ARG A 158 11.78 -2.38 2.92
N ILE A 159 10.67 -1.72 3.20
CA ILE A 159 10.66 -0.39 3.83
C ILE A 159 9.60 -0.34 4.91
N GLN A 160 9.97 0.18 6.07
CA GLN A 160 9.01 0.56 7.10
C GLN A 160 8.53 1.98 6.83
N PRO A 161 7.22 2.29 6.94
CA PRO A 161 6.74 3.65 6.86
C PRO A 161 7.49 4.56 7.83
N GLY A 162 8.06 5.67 7.32
CA GLY A 162 8.89 6.57 8.10
C GLY A 162 10.39 6.26 8.11
N ALA A 163 10.82 5.15 7.54
CA ALA A 163 12.26 4.87 7.34
C ALA A 163 12.84 5.76 6.24
N ALA A 164 14.07 6.23 6.45
CA ALA A 164 14.76 7.11 5.49
C ALA A 164 15.33 6.37 4.27
N ALA A 165 15.40 5.04 4.31
CA ALA A 165 15.87 4.20 3.21
C ALA A 165 15.30 2.78 3.37
N PRO A 166 15.18 2.02 2.28
CA PRO A 166 14.80 0.63 2.34
C PRO A 166 15.98 -0.24 2.78
N ASP A 167 15.65 -1.37 3.39
CA ASP A 167 16.57 -2.47 3.62
C ASP A 167 16.51 -3.44 2.43
N ASP A 168 17.67 -4.04 2.11
CA ASP A 168 17.74 -5.10 1.14
C ASP A 168 17.42 -6.45 1.79
N PHE A 169 16.27 -7.04 1.47
CA PHE A 169 15.92 -8.38 1.95
C PHE A 169 16.93 -9.45 1.46
N ALA A 170 17.55 -9.24 0.29
CA ALA A 170 18.51 -10.17 -0.29
C ALA A 170 19.92 -10.13 0.34
N ASN A 171 20.24 -9.16 1.19
CA ASN A 171 21.48 -9.16 1.98
C ASN A 171 21.44 -10.16 3.15
N ALA A 172 20.30 -10.75 3.42
CA ALA A 172 20.24 -11.88 4.34
C ALA A 172 20.87 -13.11 3.67
N PRO A 173 21.84 -13.80 4.32
CA PRO A 173 22.35 -15.06 3.80
C PRO A 173 21.20 -16.06 3.63
N PRO A 174 21.09 -16.78 2.54
CA PRO A 174 22.06 -17.10 1.50
C PRO A 174 21.91 -16.33 0.17
N LEU A 175 21.14 -15.26 0.13
CA LEU A 175 20.77 -14.56 -1.10
C LEU A 175 21.83 -13.56 -1.60
N THR A 176 22.96 -13.43 -0.90
CA THR A 176 24.06 -12.49 -1.22
C THR A 176 24.83 -12.79 -2.52
N THR A 177 24.55 -13.92 -3.16
CA THR A 177 25.26 -14.35 -4.38
C THR A 177 24.45 -14.18 -5.65
N LEU A 178 23.32 -13.46 -5.61
CA LEU A 178 22.50 -13.24 -6.78
C LEU A 178 23.15 -12.28 -7.75
N PRO A 179 23.25 -12.63 -9.05
CA PRO A 179 23.60 -11.65 -10.07
C PRO A 179 22.53 -10.55 -10.09
N ALA A 180 22.93 -9.29 -10.04
CA ALA A 180 22.04 -8.12 -10.02
C ALA A 180 21.09 -8.03 -11.24
N SER A 181 21.25 -8.87 -12.25
CA SER A 181 20.47 -8.87 -13.49
C SER A 181 19.38 -9.94 -13.57
N SER A 182 19.16 -10.71 -12.52
CA SER A 182 18.21 -11.83 -12.57
C SER A 182 16.90 -11.47 -11.89
N CYS A 183 15.80 -11.45 -12.63
CA CYS A 183 14.43 -11.26 -12.12
C CYS A 183 13.98 -12.45 -11.25
N LEU A 184 14.70 -12.74 -10.18
CA LEU A 184 14.65 -14.02 -9.49
C LEU A 184 13.54 -14.12 -8.44
N MET A 185 12.96 -12.99 -8.02
CA MET A 185 11.91 -12.93 -7.01
C MET A 185 10.76 -12.00 -7.42
N THR A 186 10.58 -11.76 -8.71
CA THR A 186 9.59 -10.77 -9.23
C THR A 186 8.17 -11.05 -8.76
N CYS A 187 7.80 -12.32 -8.67
CA CYS A 187 6.48 -12.76 -8.23
C CYS A 187 6.54 -13.14 -6.74
N HIS A 188 6.81 -12.18 -5.89
CA HIS A 188 6.84 -12.39 -4.44
C HIS A 188 5.50 -12.04 -3.79
N THR A 189 5.27 -12.58 -2.60
CA THR A 189 4.20 -12.21 -1.66
C THR A 189 4.67 -12.48 -0.24
N VAL A 190 4.09 -11.81 0.74
CA VAL A 190 4.39 -12.00 2.17
C VAL A 190 3.12 -12.26 2.96
N SER A 191 3.22 -13.10 4.00
CA SER A 191 2.10 -13.34 4.90
C SER A 191 1.79 -12.10 5.74
N ALA A 192 0.52 -11.91 6.07
CA ALA A 192 0.08 -10.75 6.85
C ALA A 192 0.73 -10.70 8.25
N ASP A 193 1.00 -11.86 8.85
CA ASP A 193 1.63 -12.03 10.15
C ASP A 193 3.17 -11.88 10.13
N GLY A 194 3.77 -11.65 8.98
CA GLY A 194 5.22 -11.50 8.83
C GLY A 194 6.04 -12.77 9.00
N SER A 195 5.43 -13.94 8.99
CA SER A 195 6.15 -15.20 9.18
C SER A 195 6.83 -15.72 7.91
N THR A 196 6.23 -15.49 6.74
CA THR A 196 6.61 -16.20 5.51
C THR A 196 6.63 -15.29 4.30
N LEU A 197 7.69 -15.38 3.51
CA LEU A 197 7.77 -14.84 2.15
C LEU A 197 7.72 -15.98 1.15
N ILE A 198 6.95 -15.81 0.10
CA ILE A 198 6.92 -16.70 -1.05
C ILE A 198 7.52 -15.97 -2.24
N SER A 199 8.40 -16.65 -2.96
CA SER A 199 8.93 -16.19 -4.23
C SER A 199 8.53 -17.15 -5.33
N GLY A 200 7.91 -16.63 -6.36
CA GLY A 200 7.61 -17.38 -7.57
C GLY A 200 8.68 -17.15 -8.63
N GLY A 201 9.06 -18.22 -9.29
CA GLY A 201 9.94 -18.15 -10.44
C GLY A 201 11.44 -18.15 -10.15
N GLY A 202 12.19 -18.66 -11.11
CA GLY A 202 13.65 -18.66 -11.14
C GLY A 202 14.34 -19.61 -10.15
N ALA A 203 15.67 -19.47 -10.07
CA ALA A 203 16.53 -20.28 -9.21
C ALA A 203 16.23 -20.11 -7.71
N PHE A 204 15.43 -19.13 -7.33
CA PHE A 204 15.07 -18.79 -5.95
C PHE A 204 13.56 -18.89 -5.70
N GLY A 205 12.83 -19.57 -6.57
CA GLY A 205 11.46 -19.94 -6.28
C GLY A 205 11.38 -20.77 -5.01
N GLY A 206 10.49 -20.42 -4.09
CA GLY A 206 10.38 -21.11 -2.83
C GLY A 206 9.64 -20.33 -1.75
N SER A 207 9.64 -20.89 -0.56
CA SER A 207 9.16 -20.25 0.66
C SER A 207 10.32 -19.99 1.61
N TYR A 208 10.24 -18.87 2.31
CA TYR A 208 11.27 -18.41 3.24
C TYR A 208 10.64 -18.01 4.56
N ASP A 209 11.27 -18.43 5.65
CA ASP A 209 10.98 -17.92 6.98
C ASP A 209 11.52 -16.50 7.11
N LEU A 210 10.64 -15.51 7.31
CA LEU A 210 11.02 -14.09 7.38
C LEU A 210 11.81 -13.73 8.64
N LYS A 211 11.67 -14.52 9.71
CA LYS A 211 12.39 -14.29 10.96
C LYS A 211 13.87 -14.68 10.84
N THR A 212 14.13 -15.79 10.17
CA THR A 212 15.48 -16.33 10.01
C THR A 212 16.08 -16.04 8.65
N SER A 213 15.27 -15.60 7.69
CA SER A 213 15.60 -15.45 6.25
C SER A 213 16.09 -16.75 5.59
N GLN A 214 15.76 -17.90 6.19
CA GLN A 214 16.15 -19.21 5.67
C GLN A 214 15.06 -19.79 4.75
N PRO A 215 15.45 -20.51 3.68
CA PRO A 215 14.48 -21.20 2.86
C PRO A 215 13.80 -22.33 3.67
N LEU A 216 12.48 -22.40 3.57
CA LEU A 216 11.68 -23.55 4.02
C LEU A 216 11.60 -24.58 2.89
N VAL A 217 11.27 -24.13 1.70
CA VAL A 217 11.25 -24.95 0.47
C VAL A 217 12.00 -24.22 -0.62
N SER A 218 12.92 -24.93 -1.27
CA SER A 218 13.61 -24.46 -2.46
C SER A 218 13.11 -25.24 -3.66
N LEU A 219 12.51 -24.56 -4.63
CA LEU A 219 11.96 -25.20 -5.82
C LEU A 219 13.03 -25.56 -6.86
N GLY A 220 14.18 -24.90 -6.82
CA GLY A 220 15.29 -25.11 -7.76
C GLY A 220 14.86 -24.98 -9.22
N GLY A 221 15.67 -24.37 -10.06
CA GLY A 221 15.37 -24.31 -11.49
C GLY A 221 15.74 -22.97 -12.12
N THR A 222 15.96 -22.96 -13.43
CA THR A 222 16.17 -21.76 -14.23
C THR A 222 14.84 -21.26 -14.76
N TRP A 223 14.54 -19.98 -14.52
CA TRP A 223 13.35 -19.33 -15.03
C TRP A 223 13.45 -19.05 -16.52
N GLY A 224 12.38 -19.35 -17.23
CA GLY A 224 12.14 -18.87 -18.58
C GLY A 224 12.44 -19.86 -19.68
N PRO A 225 11.76 -19.71 -20.83
CA PRO A 225 12.22 -20.31 -22.06
C PRO A 225 13.55 -19.63 -22.40
N THR A 226 14.67 -20.30 -22.21
CA THR A 226 15.84 -19.95 -23.01
C THR A 226 15.39 -20.07 -24.44
N ALA A 227 15.34 -18.95 -25.16
CA ALA A 227 15.04 -18.94 -26.57
C ALA A 227 15.94 -20.00 -27.25
N GLY A 228 15.36 -21.15 -27.64
CA GLY A 228 16.02 -22.21 -28.36
C GLY A 228 16.40 -23.50 -27.64
N GLY A 229 15.98 -23.72 -26.36
CA GLY A 229 16.35 -24.95 -25.63
C GLY A 229 15.16 -25.84 -25.27
N ALA A 230 14.96 -26.92 -25.98
CA ALA A 230 13.85 -27.88 -25.84
C ALA A 230 13.92 -28.82 -24.62
N ASN A 231 14.67 -28.54 -23.57
CA ASN A 231 14.85 -29.48 -22.46
C ASN A 231 15.17 -28.78 -21.12
N SER A 232 14.27 -27.94 -20.61
CA SER A 232 14.34 -27.63 -19.18
C SER A 232 13.17 -28.29 -18.46
N SER A 233 13.47 -29.39 -17.78
CA SER A 233 12.56 -30.12 -16.89
C SER A 233 12.27 -29.37 -15.58
N SER A 234 12.42 -28.07 -15.54
CA SER A 234 12.16 -27.26 -14.35
C SER A 234 10.71 -26.80 -14.32
N VAL A 235 9.92 -27.49 -13.53
CA VAL A 235 8.55 -27.12 -13.22
C VAL A 235 8.57 -25.82 -12.40
N VAL A 236 8.07 -24.72 -12.97
CA VAL A 236 7.84 -23.50 -12.21
C VAL A 236 6.56 -23.71 -11.39
N LYS A 237 6.70 -24.07 -10.13
CA LYS A 237 5.55 -24.45 -9.30
C LYS A 237 4.72 -23.27 -8.81
N TRP A 238 5.31 -22.09 -8.59
CA TRP A 238 4.61 -21.00 -7.90
C TRP A 238 4.67 -19.69 -8.68
N MET A 239 3.77 -19.57 -9.65
CA MET A 239 3.59 -18.32 -10.40
C MET A 239 2.53 -17.46 -9.73
N MET A 240 2.81 -16.15 -9.57
CA MET A 240 1.90 -15.19 -8.93
C MET A 240 1.27 -15.72 -7.64
N PRO A 241 2.10 -16.15 -6.67
CA PRO A 241 1.61 -16.79 -5.47
C PRO A 241 0.87 -15.81 -4.57
N ALA A 242 -0.11 -16.31 -3.83
CA ALA A 242 -0.69 -15.65 -2.67
C ALA A 242 -0.50 -16.55 -1.44
N VAL A 243 0.04 -15.99 -0.37
CA VAL A 243 0.24 -16.73 0.89
C VAL A 243 -0.90 -16.44 1.86
N SER A 244 -1.34 -17.45 2.60
CA SER A 244 -2.33 -17.27 3.67
C SER A 244 -1.81 -16.31 4.75
N PRO A 245 -2.69 -15.58 5.45
CA PRO A 245 -2.27 -14.58 6.43
C PRO A 245 -1.37 -15.11 7.54
N ASP A 246 -1.53 -16.40 7.88
CA ASP A 246 -0.76 -17.14 8.89
C ASP A 246 0.48 -17.85 8.32
N GLY A 247 0.80 -17.61 7.06
CA GLY A 247 1.97 -18.17 6.39
C GLY A 247 1.93 -19.67 6.08
N LYS A 248 0.82 -20.37 6.26
CA LYS A 248 0.77 -21.84 6.15
C LYS A 248 0.48 -22.39 4.77
N TYR A 249 -0.28 -21.66 3.95
CA TYR A 249 -0.75 -22.11 2.66
C TYR A 249 -0.35 -21.14 1.54
N ILE A 250 -0.10 -21.69 0.37
CA ILE A 250 0.18 -20.96 -0.85
C ILE A 250 -0.92 -21.26 -1.86
N LEU A 251 -1.48 -20.22 -2.46
CA LEU A 251 -2.30 -20.30 -3.66
C LEU A 251 -1.47 -19.88 -4.84
N THR A 252 -1.47 -20.64 -5.90
CA THR A 252 -0.71 -20.30 -7.10
C THR A 252 -1.29 -20.97 -8.33
N ASN A 253 -1.10 -20.34 -9.48
CA ASN A 253 -1.28 -20.98 -10.77
C ASN A 253 -0.06 -21.86 -11.01
N SER A 254 -0.15 -23.12 -10.63
CA SER A 254 0.92 -24.07 -10.92
C SER A 254 0.59 -24.89 -12.16
N MET A 255 1.64 -25.34 -12.83
CA MET A 255 1.49 -26.44 -13.78
C MET A 255 1.14 -27.70 -13.00
N ALA A 256 0.20 -28.52 -13.53
CA ALA A 256 -0.08 -29.83 -12.94
C ALA A 256 1.22 -30.64 -12.83
N GLU A 257 1.40 -31.35 -11.72
CA GLU A 257 2.57 -32.23 -11.55
C GLU A 257 2.68 -33.20 -12.74
N GLY A 258 3.87 -33.26 -13.33
CA GLY A 258 4.19 -34.21 -14.41
C GLY A 258 3.97 -33.69 -15.85
N LEU A 259 3.47 -32.48 -16.03
CA LEU A 259 3.44 -31.87 -17.36
C LEU A 259 4.73 -31.13 -17.63
N ALA A 260 5.53 -31.61 -18.56
CA ALA A 260 6.69 -30.91 -19.08
C ALA A 260 6.24 -29.61 -19.75
N TYR A 261 7.04 -28.58 -19.62
CA TYR A 261 6.88 -27.33 -20.35
C TYR A 261 6.91 -27.65 -21.86
N ALA A 262 5.76 -27.69 -22.49
CA ALA A 262 5.69 -27.83 -23.93
C ALA A 262 5.72 -26.44 -24.56
N ASN A 263 6.63 -26.21 -25.48
CA ASN A 263 6.76 -24.98 -26.28
C ASN A 263 5.54 -24.72 -27.21
N ASP A 264 4.53 -25.51 -27.11
CA ASP A 264 3.34 -25.50 -27.98
C ASP A 264 2.20 -24.59 -27.52
N GLY A 265 2.40 -23.82 -26.45
CA GLY A 265 1.39 -22.87 -25.95
C GLY A 265 0.16 -23.52 -25.31
N ALA A 266 0.15 -24.84 -25.12
CA ALA A 266 -1.05 -25.60 -24.73
C ALA A 266 -1.09 -26.02 -23.25
N THR A 267 -0.16 -25.59 -22.42
CA THR A 267 -0.12 -26.00 -21.00
C THR A 267 -0.87 -25.01 -20.12
N GLN A 268 -1.84 -25.51 -19.43
CA GLN A 268 -2.83 -24.79 -18.65
C GLN A 268 -2.34 -24.59 -17.22
N GLY A 269 -2.52 -23.36 -16.69
CA GLY A 269 -2.30 -23.08 -15.28
C GLY A 269 -3.57 -23.31 -14.47
N PHE A 270 -3.56 -24.29 -13.58
CA PHE A 270 -4.64 -24.48 -12.62
C PHE A 270 -4.28 -23.86 -11.27
N LEU A 271 -5.28 -23.35 -10.57
CA LEU A 271 -5.08 -22.96 -9.17
C LEU A 271 -4.81 -24.23 -8.35
N GLY A 272 -3.72 -24.20 -7.59
CA GLY A 272 -3.40 -25.18 -6.56
C GLY A 272 -3.20 -24.51 -5.21
N MET A 273 -3.52 -25.25 -4.15
CA MET A 273 -3.16 -24.88 -2.79
C MET A 273 -2.04 -25.80 -2.31
N TYR A 274 -0.98 -25.20 -1.77
CA TYR A 274 0.20 -25.92 -1.29
C TYR A 274 0.52 -25.50 0.14
N THR A 275 1.19 -26.36 0.88
CA THR A 275 1.77 -26.02 2.19
C THR A 275 3.06 -25.24 2.01
N THR A 276 3.31 -24.24 2.84
CA THR A 276 4.54 -23.43 2.78
C THR A 276 5.75 -24.17 3.34
N ALA A 277 5.52 -25.10 4.28
CA ALA A 277 6.59 -25.79 5.00
C ALA A 277 7.32 -26.86 4.17
N ASP A 278 6.60 -27.53 3.28
CA ASP A 278 7.13 -28.67 2.51
C ASP A 278 6.77 -28.65 1.02
N GLY A 279 5.94 -27.69 0.58
CA GLY A 279 5.54 -27.53 -0.80
C GLY A 279 4.56 -28.58 -1.32
N ASN A 280 3.90 -29.33 -0.43
CA ASN A 280 2.98 -30.38 -0.82
C ASN A 280 1.61 -29.84 -1.23
N LEU A 281 1.00 -30.47 -2.24
CA LEU A 281 -0.35 -30.15 -2.69
C LEU A 281 -1.38 -30.50 -1.60
N VAL A 282 -2.26 -29.57 -1.29
CA VAL A 282 -3.41 -29.77 -0.38
C VAL A 282 -4.59 -30.30 -1.19
N ALA A 283 -4.67 -31.61 -1.35
CA ALA A 283 -5.68 -32.29 -2.15
C ALA A 283 -7.14 -32.04 -1.70
N THR A 284 -7.34 -31.73 -0.41
CA THR A 284 -8.65 -31.46 0.20
C THR A 284 -9.08 -29.99 0.06
N SER A 285 -8.29 -29.16 -0.62
CA SER A 285 -8.59 -27.73 -0.72
C SER A 285 -9.92 -27.41 -1.43
N GLY A 286 -10.33 -28.23 -2.39
CA GLY A 286 -11.50 -27.97 -3.24
C GLY A 286 -11.21 -27.03 -4.41
N LEU A 287 -9.95 -26.69 -4.66
CA LEU A 287 -9.52 -25.77 -5.74
C LEU A 287 -8.96 -26.50 -6.96
N THR A 288 -9.41 -27.71 -7.22
CA THR A 288 -8.96 -28.48 -8.39
C THR A 288 -9.55 -27.91 -9.66
N ASN A 289 -8.70 -27.59 -10.65
CA ASN A 289 -9.09 -27.15 -12.00
C ASN A 289 -9.88 -25.83 -12.06
N VAL A 290 -9.64 -24.88 -11.17
CA VAL A 290 -10.25 -23.56 -11.20
C VAL A 290 -9.37 -22.62 -12.04
N PRO A 291 -9.92 -21.97 -13.09
CA PRO A 291 -9.17 -21.05 -13.94
C PRO A 291 -9.04 -19.70 -13.25
N VAL A 292 -7.99 -19.50 -12.51
CA VAL A 292 -7.80 -18.27 -11.75
C VAL A 292 -6.53 -17.54 -12.13
N ALA A 293 -6.61 -16.22 -12.06
CA ALA A 293 -5.46 -15.33 -12.12
C ALA A 293 -5.37 -14.51 -10.83
N GLN A 294 -4.13 -14.29 -10.39
CA GLN A 294 -3.81 -13.33 -9.34
C GLN A 294 -4.63 -13.50 -8.05
N PRO A 295 -4.62 -14.69 -7.43
CA PRO A 295 -5.35 -14.92 -6.19
C PRO A 295 -4.80 -14.04 -5.06
N THR A 296 -5.65 -13.72 -4.10
CA THR A 296 -5.27 -13.04 -2.85
C THR A 296 -6.10 -13.56 -1.69
N TRP A 297 -5.54 -13.50 -0.48
CA TRP A 297 -6.22 -13.83 0.77
C TRP A 297 -6.70 -12.55 1.45
N SER A 298 -7.85 -12.64 2.13
CA SER A 298 -8.20 -11.60 3.11
C SER A 298 -7.24 -11.68 4.32
N PRO A 299 -6.86 -10.56 4.93
CA PRO A 299 -5.97 -10.57 6.10
C PRO A 299 -6.52 -11.33 7.30
N ASP A 300 -7.84 -11.49 7.41
CA ASP A 300 -8.51 -12.31 8.42
C ASP A 300 -8.47 -13.82 8.10
N GLY A 301 -8.02 -14.19 6.90
CA GLY A 301 -7.93 -15.58 6.45
C GLY A 301 -9.25 -16.24 6.07
N SER A 302 -10.37 -15.51 6.05
CA SER A 302 -11.70 -16.09 5.81
C SER A 302 -12.09 -16.20 4.34
N ARG A 303 -11.41 -15.45 3.46
CA ARG A 303 -11.76 -15.34 2.03
C ARG A 303 -10.56 -15.39 1.12
N ILE A 304 -10.83 -15.88 -0.09
CA ILE A 304 -9.89 -15.85 -1.22
C ILE A 304 -10.59 -15.15 -2.38
N VAL A 305 -9.95 -14.10 -2.91
CA VAL A 305 -10.44 -13.39 -4.09
C VAL A 305 -9.50 -13.62 -5.26
N PHE A 306 -10.05 -13.68 -6.46
CA PHE A 306 -9.28 -13.89 -7.69
C PHE A 306 -10.06 -13.40 -8.91
N VAL A 307 -9.36 -13.33 -10.03
CA VAL A 307 -9.97 -13.09 -11.34
C VAL A 307 -10.20 -14.43 -12.03
N ASN A 308 -11.46 -14.74 -12.33
CA ASN A 308 -11.79 -15.93 -13.11
C ASN A 308 -11.49 -15.66 -14.59
N ALA A 309 -10.48 -16.32 -15.10
CA ALA A 309 -10.00 -16.11 -16.46
C ALA A 309 -10.76 -16.93 -17.55
N GLY A 310 -11.89 -17.54 -17.20
CA GLY A 310 -12.70 -18.36 -18.12
C GLY A 310 -12.26 -19.82 -18.18
N ASP A 311 -12.36 -20.47 -19.37
CA ASP A 311 -12.04 -21.89 -19.51
C ASP A 311 -10.55 -22.16 -19.25
N PRO A 312 -10.21 -22.98 -18.24
CA PRO A 312 -8.84 -23.33 -17.90
C PRO A 312 -8.09 -23.98 -19.05
N MET A 313 -8.82 -24.61 -19.99
CA MET A 313 -8.24 -25.28 -21.15
C MET A 313 -7.76 -24.32 -22.25
N THR A 314 -8.21 -23.07 -22.21
CA THR A 314 -7.92 -22.08 -23.27
C THR A 314 -6.98 -20.95 -22.81
N VAL A 315 -6.69 -20.85 -21.52
CA VAL A 315 -5.85 -19.79 -20.96
C VAL A 315 -4.42 -20.31 -20.80
N PRO A 316 -3.48 -19.86 -21.63
CA PRO A 316 -2.07 -20.19 -21.43
C PRO A 316 -1.59 -19.69 -20.06
N TRP A 317 -0.78 -20.48 -19.37
CA TRP A 317 -0.24 -20.13 -18.04
C TRP A 317 0.43 -18.74 -18.01
N TYR A 318 1.08 -18.34 -19.09
CA TYR A 318 1.70 -17.02 -19.23
C TYR A 318 0.68 -15.89 -19.43
N ALA A 319 -0.53 -16.19 -19.90
CA ALA A 319 -1.57 -15.19 -20.06
C ALA A 319 -2.09 -14.71 -18.71
N SER A 320 -2.13 -15.57 -17.69
CA SER A 320 -2.44 -15.18 -16.33
C SER A 320 -1.39 -14.24 -15.74
N TRP A 321 -0.20 -14.24 -16.31
CA TRP A 321 0.90 -13.38 -15.90
C TRP A 321 0.96 -12.06 -16.68
N ASN A 322 0.77 -12.15 -18.00
CA ASN A 322 0.98 -11.03 -18.91
C ASN A 322 -0.29 -10.27 -19.27
N VAL A 323 -1.31 -10.99 -19.58
CA VAL A 323 -2.58 -10.48 -20.10
C VAL A 323 -3.66 -11.44 -19.64
N PRO A 324 -4.14 -11.34 -18.39
CA PRO A 324 -5.29 -12.14 -18.04
C PRO A 324 -6.40 -11.84 -19.05
N PRO A 325 -7.07 -12.85 -19.59
CA PRO A 325 -8.27 -12.61 -20.39
C PRO A 325 -9.27 -11.84 -19.54
N PRO A 326 -10.23 -11.13 -20.16
CA PRO A 326 -11.33 -10.55 -19.43
C PRO A 326 -11.96 -11.62 -18.53
N GLY A 327 -12.09 -11.32 -17.25
CA GLY A 327 -12.56 -12.29 -16.29
C GLY A 327 -13.27 -11.63 -15.13
N ASP A 328 -14.23 -12.35 -14.55
CA ASP A 328 -15.02 -11.87 -13.44
C ASP A 328 -14.21 -11.86 -12.14
N LEU A 329 -14.44 -10.86 -11.30
CA LEU A 329 -13.95 -10.84 -9.93
C LEU A 329 -14.80 -11.78 -9.09
N GLN A 330 -14.18 -12.81 -8.49
CA GLN A 330 -14.87 -13.82 -7.71
C GLN A 330 -14.26 -14.01 -6.34
N VAL A 331 -15.07 -14.50 -5.39
CA VAL A 331 -14.66 -14.80 -4.02
C VAL A 331 -15.07 -16.22 -3.60
N TYR A 332 -14.13 -16.92 -2.98
CA TYR A 332 -14.39 -18.13 -2.18
C TYR A 332 -14.37 -17.81 -0.69
N GLN A 333 -15.20 -18.51 0.07
CA GLN A 333 -15.04 -18.60 1.52
C GLN A 333 -14.00 -19.68 1.83
N PHE A 334 -13.15 -19.45 2.80
CA PHE A 334 -12.10 -20.38 3.23
C PHE A 334 -12.25 -20.74 4.71
N ASN A 335 -12.10 -22.03 5.00
CA ASN A 335 -12.03 -22.55 6.36
C ASN A 335 -11.08 -23.77 6.37
N ALA A 336 -9.92 -23.62 7.00
CA ALA A 336 -8.90 -24.66 7.07
C ALA A 336 -9.37 -25.97 7.77
N SER A 337 -10.43 -25.88 8.57
CA SER A 337 -10.99 -27.06 9.29
C SER A 337 -12.10 -27.78 8.50
N SER A 338 -12.47 -27.28 7.34
CA SER A 338 -13.52 -27.86 6.48
C SER A 338 -12.94 -28.79 5.42
N ASN A 339 -13.78 -29.66 4.87
CA ASN A 339 -13.45 -30.50 3.71
C ASN A 339 -14.64 -30.50 2.74
N PRO A 340 -14.57 -29.81 1.58
CA PRO A 340 -13.40 -29.03 1.12
C PRO A 340 -13.17 -27.77 1.95
N MET A 341 -11.93 -27.24 1.93
CA MET A 341 -11.55 -26.03 2.66
C MET A 341 -12.18 -24.75 2.09
N VAL A 342 -12.53 -24.76 0.80
CA VAL A 342 -13.18 -23.62 0.14
C VAL A 342 -14.60 -23.96 -0.28
N THR A 343 -15.47 -22.95 -0.23
CA THR A 343 -16.84 -23.00 -0.74
C THR A 343 -17.11 -21.77 -1.61
N GLY A 344 -17.86 -21.95 -2.68
CA GLY A 344 -18.13 -20.92 -3.69
C GLY A 344 -17.81 -21.41 -5.10
N PRO A 345 -17.48 -20.53 -6.08
CA PRO A 345 -17.30 -19.07 -5.94
C PRO A 345 -18.61 -18.27 -5.96
N THR A 346 -18.51 -17.02 -5.49
CA THR A 346 -19.51 -15.99 -5.75
C THR A 346 -18.91 -14.92 -6.64
N THR A 347 -19.56 -14.56 -7.76
CA THR A 347 -19.14 -13.46 -8.62
C THR A 347 -19.48 -12.13 -7.95
N LEU A 348 -18.46 -11.30 -7.73
CA LEU A 348 -18.59 -9.96 -7.15
C LEU A 348 -18.82 -8.90 -8.22
N VAL A 349 -18.02 -8.96 -9.30
CA VAL A 349 -18.11 -8.05 -10.45
C VAL A 349 -17.99 -8.87 -11.72
N ALA A 350 -19.01 -8.77 -12.56
CA ALA A 350 -19.00 -9.39 -13.88
C ALA A 350 -18.48 -8.38 -14.92
N THR A 351 -17.39 -8.73 -15.60
CA THR A 351 -16.78 -7.86 -16.62
C THR A 351 -17.19 -8.23 -18.04
N GLY A 352 -17.77 -9.41 -18.22
CA GLY A 352 -18.07 -9.93 -19.54
C GLY A 352 -16.80 -10.12 -20.38
N THR A 353 -16.90 -9.86 -21.67
CA THR A 353 -15.81 -10.02 -22.65
C THR A 353 -15.18 -8.68 -23.08
N ASP A 354 -15.45 -7.57 -22.38
CA ASP A 354 -14.92 -6.26 -22.76
C ASP A 354 -13.40 -6.19 -22.53
N PRO A 355 -12.59 -6.15 -23.61
CA PRO A 355 -11.14 -6.14 -23.49
C PRO A 355 -10.59 -4.83 -22.88
N ASN A 356 -11.40 -3.78 -22.78
CA ASN A 356 -11.00 -2.49 -22.22
C ASN A 356 -11.30 -2.38 -20.72
N HIS A 357 -11.87 -3.42 -20.11
CA HIS A 357 -12.22 -3.42 -18.69
C HIS A 357 -11.73 -4.70 -18.01
N ARG A 358 -10.42 -4.94 -18.07
CA ARG A 358 -9.81 -6.12 -17.46
C ARG A 358 -9.58 -5.89 -15.97
N ILE A 359 -10.11 -6.77 -15.15
CA ILE A 359 -9.83 -6.79 -13.72
C ILE A 359 -8.46 -7.46 -13.48
N ALA A 360 -7.66 -6.85 -12.61
CA ALA A 360 -6.35 -7.40 -12.23
C ALA A 360 -5.98 -7.01 -10.80
N TRP A 361 -5.11 -7.78 -10.18
CA TRP A 361 -4.46 -7.48 -8.91
C TRP A 361 -5.43 -7.18 -7.76
N PRO A 362 -6.39 -8.05 -7.49
CA PRO A 362 -7.31 -7.83 -6.37
C PRO A 362 -6.60 -7.93 -5.03
N THR A 363 -7.05 -7.12 -4.08
CA THR A 363 -6.65 -7.19 -2.66
C THR A 363 -7.89 -6.95 -1.81
N ILE A 364 -7.90 -7.46 -0.57
CA ILE A 364 -9.08 -7.41 0.31
C ILE A 364 -8.75 -6.53 1.51
N THR A 365 -9.72 -5.72 1.95
CA THR A 365 -9.60 -4.92 3.18
C THR A 365 -9.36 -5.80 4.41
N PRO A 366 -8.72 -5.27 5.47
CA PRO A 366 -8.47 -6.02 6.72
C PRO A 366 -9.71 -6.67 7.33
N ASP A 367 -10.88 -6.06 7.17
CA ASP A 367 -12.16 -6.60 7.67
C ASP A 367 -12.81 -7.64 6.74
N GLY A 368 -12.18 -7.92 5.60
CA GLY A 368 -12.69 -8.87 4.61
C GLY A 368 -13.98 -8.43 3.90
N GLN A 369 -14.44 -7.19 4.04
CA GLN A 369 -15.75 -6.76 3.52
C GLN A 369 -15.66 -6.14 2.13
N TRP A 370 -14.46 -5.68 1.71
CA TRP A 370 -14.29 -4.96 0.46
C TRP A 370 -13.07 -5.46 -0.31
N VAL A 371 -13.15 -5.37 -1.62
CA VAL A 371 -12.07 -5.73 -2.56
C VAL A 371 -11.66 -4.48 -3.32
N LEU A 372 -10.36 -4.22 -3.38
CA LEU A 372 -9.76 -3.21 -4.22
C LEU A 372 -9.00 -3.92 -5.34
N TYR A 373 -9.09 -3.42 -6.57
CA TYR A 373 -8.46 -4.03 -7.73
C TYR A 373 -8.16 -3.01 -8.81
N SER A 374 -7.24 -3.35 -9.70
CA SER A 374 -6.94 -2.57 -10.89
C SER A 374 -7.95 -2.89 -11.99
N ARG A 375 -8.45 -1.87 -12.68
CA ARG A 375 -9.26 -2.00 -13.90
C ARG A 375 -8.49 -1.40 -15.05
N CYS A 376 -7.96 -2.27 -15.90
CA CYS A 376 -7.04 -1.90 -16.96
C CYS A 376 -7.76 -1.81 -18.29
N ALA A 377 -7.51 -0.73 -19.05
CA ALA A 377 -7.91 -0.62 -20.44
C ALA A 377 -6.79 -1.19 -21.34
N GLY A 378 -7.16 -2.09 -22.26
CA GLY A 378 -6.21 -2.70 -23.18
C GLY A 378 -5.67 -4.07 -22.73
N ALA A 379 -4.72 -4.58 -23.48
CA ALA A 379 -4.29 -5.97 -23.38
C ALA A 379 -3.27 -6.24 -22.28
N ASP A 380 -2.57 -5.22 -21.77
CA ASP A 380 -1.49 -5.39 -20.78
C ASP A 380 -1.88 -4.82 -19.43
N THR A 381 -2.03 -5.68 -18.44
CA THR A 381 -2.35 -5.30 -17.05
C THR A 381 -1.08 -5.10 -16.20
N ARG A 382 0.10 -5.20 -16.81
CA ARG A 382 1.38 -5.16 -16.09
C ARG A 382 1.89 -3.74 -15.96
N THR A 383 2.31 -3.38 -14.76
CA THR A 383 3.28 -2.29 -14.57
C THR A 383 4.64 -2.64 -15.19
N LEU A 384 4.88 -3.93 -15.37
CA LEU A 384 6.11 -4.49 -15.94
C LEU A 384 6.29 -4.26 -17.42
N SER A 385 5.36 -3.63 -18.12
CA SER A 385 5.55 -3.31 -19.52
C SER A 385 6.84 -2.49 -19.70
N THR A 386 7.94 -3.21 -19.79
CA THR A 386 9.22 -2.70 -20.26
C THR A 386 9.17 -2.45 -21.75
N VAL A 387 8.05 -2.73 -22.36
CA VAL A 387 8.01 -2.86 -23.80
C VAL A 387 7.86 -1.50 -24.42
N SER A 388 8.85 -1.13 -25.16
CA SER A 388 8.90 -0.07 -26.16
C SER A 388 7.68 0.03 -27.10
N THR A 389 6.67 -0.79 -26.93
CA THR A 389 5.52 -0.92 -27.85
C THR A 389 4.27 -0.17 -27.39
N GLY A 390 4.29 0.54 -26.26
CA GLY A 390 3.14 1.32 -25.79
C GLY A 390 1.88 0.50 -25.45
N ALA A 391 2.05 -0.79 -25.17
CA ALA A 391 0.94 -1.72 -24.99
C ALA A 391 0.30 -1.71 -23.59
N ALA A 392 0.93 -1.07 -22.59
CA ALA A 392 0.31 -0.88 -21.28
C ALA A 392 -0.84 0.14 -21.42
N GLY A 393 -2.06 -0.31 -21.18
CA GLY A 393 -3.22 0.56 -21.14
C GLY A 393 -3.30 1.32 -19.82
N PRO A 394 -4.10 2.40 -19.77
CA PRO A 394 -4.41 3.06 -18.52
C PRO A 394 -5.06 2.08 -17.53
N SER A 395 -4.82 2.30 -16.24
CA SER A 395 -5.34 1.49 -15.14
C SER A 395 -5.79 2.39 -14.00
N ASP A 396 -7.05 2.27 -13.64
CA ASP A 396 -7.65 2.93 -12.47
C ASP A 396 -7.88 1.91 -11.36
N LEU A 397 -7.96 2.38 -10.12
CA LEU A 397 -8.28 1.54 -8.98
C LEU A 397 -9.78 1.61 -8.67
N TYR A 398 -10.38 0.44 -8.49
CA TYR A 398 -11.79 0.25 -8.20
C TYR A 398 -11.99 -0.49 -6.89
N PHE A 399 -13.08 -0.18 -6.23
CA PHE A 399 -13.43 -0.72 -4.92
C PHE A 399 -14.82 -1.34 -5.00
N ALA A 400 -14.96 -2.59 -4.58
CA ALA A 400 -16.21 -3.34 -4.67
C ALA A 400 -16.52 -4.06 -3.35
N SER A 401 -17.79 -4.30 -3.08
CA SER A 401 -18.19 -5.12 -1.94
C SER A 401 -17.75 -6.58 -2.14
N ALA A 402 -17.11 -7.17 -1.11
CA ALA A 402 -16.77 -8.60 -1.05
C ALA A 402 -17.98 -9.48 -0.67
N VAL A 403 -19.12 -8.88 -0.36
CA VAL A 403 -20.32 -9.58 0.17
C VAL A 403 -21.53 -9.38 -0.75
N THR A 404 -21.66 -8.19 -1.33
CA THR A 404 -22.82 -7.84 -2.17
C THR A 404 -22.36 -7.65 -3.60
N PRO A 405 -22.79 -8.51 -4.53
CA PRO A 405 -22.42 -8.40 -5.94
C PRO A 405 -22.83 -7.08 -6.61
N ASN A 406 -22.09 -6.69 -7.63
CA ASN A 406 -22.35 -5.53 -8.49
C ASN A 406 -22.38 -4.19 -7.75
N GLN A 407 -21.63 -4.07 -6.67
CA GLN A 407 -21.40 -2.80 -5.99
C GLN A 407 -19.93 -2.41 -6.13
N GLU A 408 -19.64 -1.61 -7.13
CA GLU A 408 -18.30 -1.07 -7.37
C GLU A 408 -18.30 0.45 -7.49
N VAL A 409 -17.17 1.07 -7.18
CA VAL A 409 -16.91 2.50 -7.34
C VAL A 409 -15.45 2.71 -7.73
N ARG A 410 -15.20 3.67 -8.64
CA ARG A 410 -13.84 4.10 -8.95
C ARG A 410 -13.29 4.96 -7.79
N LEU A 411 -12.03 4.76 -7.44
CA LEU A 411 -11.35 5.53 -6.40
C LEU A 411 -10.73 6.81 -6.98
N ALA A 412 -11.60 7.72 -7.41
CA ALA A 412 -11.23 8.92 -8.17
C ALA A 412 -10.22 9.83 -7.44
N LYS A 413 -10.38 9.98 -6.12
CA LYS A 413 -9.46 10.80 -5.31
C LYS A 413 -8.08 10.14 -5.21
N LEU A 414 -8.02 8.82 -5.03
CA LEU A 414 -6.76 8.07 -5.01
C LEU A 414 -6.10 8.07 -6.38
N ASP A 415 -6.89 7.90 -7.45
CA ASP A 415 -6.39 7.89 -8.83
C ASP A 415 -5.83 9.25 -9.25
N GLY A 416 -6.25 10.33 -8.62
CA GLY A 416 -5.68 11.67 -8.81
C GLY A 416 -6.56 12.62 -9.60
N ASP A 417 -7.87 12.39 -9.62
CA ASP A 417 -8.82 13.34 -10.23
C ASP A 417 -8.72 14.70 -9.54
N GLY A 418 -8.42 15.73 -10.34
CA GLY A 418 -8.26 17.09 -9.84
C GLY A 418 -6.87 17.42 -9.28
N TYR A 419 -5.90 16.53 -9.34
CA TYR A 419 -4.52 16.83 -8.93
C TYR A 419 -3.85 17.76 -9.94
N PRO A 420 -2.89 18.59 -9.49
CA PRO A 420 -2.20 19.56 -10.34
C PRO A 420 -1.10 18.89 -11.18
N PHE A 421 -1.45 17.84 -11.90
CA PHE A 421 -0.52 17.23 -12.85
C PHE A 421 -0.22 18.17 -14.01
N ALA A 422 0.99 18.11 -14.55
CA ALA A 422 1.34 18.90 -15.71
C ALA A 422 0.46 18.55 -16.92
N ALA A 423 0.03 19.56 -17.65
CA ALA A 423 -0.82 19.37 -18.82
C ALA A 423 -0.17 18.42 -19.84
N GLY A 424 -0.91 17.43 -20.30
CA GLY A 424 -0.43 16.42 -21.25
C GLY A 424 0.27 15.21 -20.61
N GLN A 425 0.45 15.18 -19.30
CA GLN A 425 0.94 13.99 -18.60
C GLN A 425 -0.21 12.99 -18.36
N ARG A 426 0.11 11.70 -18.53
CA ARG A 426 -0.85 10.61 -18.35
C ARG A 426 -0.90 10.14 -16.90
N ASP A 427 -0.76 11.04 -15.94
CA ASP A 427 -0.64 10.67 -14.52
C ASP A 427 -1.94 10.15 -13.92
N LEU A 428 -3.06 10.52 -14.51
CA LEU A 428 -4.35 9.87 -14.27
C LEU A 428 -4.34 8.48 -14.91
N SER A 429 -4.93 7.50 -14.24
CA SER A 429 -5.10 6.15 -14.79
C SER A 429 -3.78 5.36 -15.01
N TRP A 430 -2.81 5.51 -14.11
CA TRP A 430 -1.57 4.73 -14.12
C TRP A 430 -1.28 4.10 -12.74
N ASN A 431 -2.31 3.49 -12.16
CA ASN A 431 -2.29 2.92 -10.83
C ASN A 431 -2.52 1.41 -10.88
N PHE A 432 -1.64 0.63 -10.24
CA PHE A 432 -1.57 -0.81 -10.40
C PHE A 432 -1.24 -1.51 -9.08
N GLU A 433 -1.51 -2.80 -9.01
CA GLU A 433 -0.99 -3.72 -7.99
C GLU A 433 -1.20 -3.24 -6.55
N PRO A 434 -2.45 -2.92 -6.15
CA PRO A 434 -2.73 -2.47 -4.79
C PRO A 434 -2.55 -3.61 -3.77
N SER A 435 -2.16 -3.25 -2.55
CA SER A 435 -2.11 -4.16 -1.40
C SER A 435 -2.46 -3.42 -0.12
N PHE A 436 -3.39 -3.97 0.66
CA PHE A 436 -3.75 -3.38 1.95
C PHE A 436 -2.75 -3.72 3.05
N ALA A 437 -2.55 -2.78 3.98
CA ALA A 437 -1.98 -3.09 5.27
C ALA A 437 -2.86 -4.14 5.97
N PRO A 438 -2.28 -5.13 6.66
CA PRO A 438 -3.06 -6.21 7.29
C PRO A 438 -4.00 -5.74 8.40
N VAL A 439 -3.77 -4.57 8.96
CA VAL A 439 -4.58 -3.97 10.02
C VAL A 439 -4.92 -2.52 9.68
N ALA A 440 -6.10 -2.09 10.12
CA ALA A 440 -6.50 -0.69 10.07
C ALA A 440 -5.72 0.13 11.13
N ALA A 441 -5.51 1.41 10.85
CA ALA A 441 -4.87 2.31 11.79
C ALA A 441 -5.44 3.73 11.66
N GLY A 442 -5.72 4.37 12.80
CA GLY A 442 -6.19 5.76 12.87
C GLY A 442 -7.51 6.03 12.19
N GLY A 443 -8.39 5.03 12.09
CA GLY A 443 -9.69 5.15 11.45
C GLY A 443 -9.71 4.85 9.96
N TYR A 444 -8.59 4.38 9.38
CA TYR A 444 -8.46 4.11 7.95
C TYR A 444 -7.92 2.71 7.67
N PHE A 445 -8.30 2.15 6.52
CA PHE A 445 -7.54 1.12 5.84
C PHE A 445 -6.45 1.80 5.00
N TRP A 446 -5.24 1.32 5.07
CA TRP A 446 -4.12 1.86 4.31
C TRP A 446 -3.79 0.95 3.14
N VAL A 447 -3.68 1.51 1.95
CA VAL A 447 -3.33 0.78 0.74
C VAL A 447 -2.04 1.33 0.15
N VAL A 448 -1.09 0.43 -0.15
CA VAL A 448 0.06 0.72 -0.99
C VAL A 448 -0.23 0.24 -2.41
N PHE A 449 0.17 0.99 -3.41
CA PHE A 449 0.03 0.63 -4.80
C PHE A 449 1.20 1.16 -5.63
N THR A 450 1.44 0.52 -6.77
CA THR A 450 2.42 0.98 -7.75
C THR A 450 1.76 2.06 -8.62
N SER A 451 2.42 3.20 -8.78
CA SER A 451 1.96 4.22 -9.72
C SER A 451 3.08 4.70 -10.63
N ARG A 452 2.71 5.02 -11.86
CA ARG A 452 3.60 5.66 -12.85
C ARG A 452 3.38 7.16 -12.92
N ARG A 453 2.62 7.74 -11.98
CA ARG A 453 2.40 9.18 -11.90
C ARG A 453 3.69 9.92 -11.58
N THR A 454 3.73 11.18 -11.94
CA THR A 454 4.82 12.08 -11.55
C THR A 454 4.83 12.31 -10.04
N TYR A 455 6.02 12.59 -9.51
CA TYR A 455 6.20 13.01 -8.13
C TYR A 455 6.65 14.47 -8.12
N GLY A 456 5.69 15.37 -8.19
CA GLY A 456 5.92 16.81 -8.23
C GLY A 456 6.91 17.21 -9.31
N ASN A 457 7.99 17.89 -8.91
CA ASN A 457 9.10 18.28 -9.79
C ASN A 457 10.37 17.42 -9.65
N ILE A 458 10.32 16.34 -8.85
CA ILE A 458 11.41 15.37 -8.70
C ILE A 458 11.35 14.33 -9.81
N LEU A 459 10.20 13.72 -10.03
CA LEU A 459 9.97 12.74 -11.10
C LEU A 459 8.94 13.31 -12.08
N THR A 460 9.41 13.87 -13.17
CA THR A 460 8.58 14.65 -14.09
C THR A 460 8.03 13.87 -15.28
N GLY A 461 8.23 12.56 -15.33
CA GLY A 461 7.81 11.74 -16.48
C GLY A 461 8.63 11.98 -17.76
N ALA A 462 9.68 12.80 -17.71
CA ALA A 462 10.52 13.13 -18.87
C ALA A 462 11.15 11.87 -19.50
N ALA A 463 11.42 10.85 -18.71
CA ALA A 463 11.96 9.59 -19.20
C ALA A 463 10.94 8.82 -20.08
N GLU A 464 9.65 8.91 -19.81
CA GLU A 464 8.59 8.34 -20.66
C GLU A 464 8.41 9.13 -21.96
N ALA A 465 8.43 10.46 -21.87
CA ALA A 465 8.36 11.34 -23.04
C ALA A 465 9.55 11.12 -24.00
N ALA A 466 10.71 10.73 -23.47
CA ALA A 466 11.89 10.36 -24.24
C ALA A 466 11.86 8.96 -24.84
N GLY A 467 10.75 8.21 -24.70
CA GLY A 467 10.64 6.83 -25.19
C GLY A 467 11.36 5.79 -24.34
N SER A 468 11.78 6.14 -23.13
CA SER A 468 12.29 5.17 -22.17
C SER A 468 11.17 4.23 -21.76
N ALA A 469 11.31 2.95 -22.07
CA ALA A 469 10.36 1.90 -21.72
C ALA A 469 10.18 1.70 -20.20
N LEU A 470 11.02 2.32 -19.40
CA LEU A 470 11.07 2.10 -17.96
C LEU A 470 10.18 3.05 -17.16
N GLY A 471 9.91 4.27 -17.63
CA GLY A 471 9.04 5.25 -16.95
C GLY A 471 9.30 5.38 -15.45
N THR A 472 8.59 6.24 -14.78
CA THR A 472 8.54 6.27 -13.32
C THR A 472 7.66 5.14 -12.80
N LYS A 473 8.12 4.40 -11.80
CA LYS A 473 7.31 3.42 -11.04
C LYS A 473 7.69 3.53 -9.59
N GLN A 474 6.78 4.08 -8.81
CA GLN A 474 7.00 4.34 -7.40
C GLN A 474 5.84 3.79 -6.57
N LEU A 475 6.10 3.54 -5.30
CA LEU A 475 5.06 3.18 -4.35
C LEU A 475 4.38 4.44 -3.82
N TRP A 476 3.06 4.40 -3.88
CA TRP A 476 2.19 5.42 -3.33
C TRP A 476 1.28 4.80 -2.28
N VAL A 477 0.87 5.59 -1.32
CA VAL A 477 -0.02 5.16 -0.24
C VAL A 477 -1.24 6.05 -0.19
N ALA A 478 -2.40 5.46 0.07
CA ALA A 478 -3.63 6.21 0.30
C ALA A 478 -4.42 5.65 1.49
N ALA A 479 -5.20 6.50 2.11
CA ALA A 479 -6.19 6.13 3.11
C ALA A 479 -7.52 5.78 2.44
N ILE A 480 -8.21 4.78 2.96
CA ILE A 480 -9.58 4.40 2.61
C ILE A 480 -10.40 4.41 3.89
N ASP A 481 -11.57 5.04 3.89
CA ASP A 481 -12.45 5.08 5.06
C ASP A 481 -12.83 3.67 5.52
N GLN A 482 -12.82 3.40 6.82
CA GLN A 482 -13.17 2.09 7.39
C GLN A 482 -14.64 1.71 7.24
N ASN A 483 -15.52 2.69 7.04
CA ASN A 483 -16.95 2.48 6.88
C ASN A 483 -17.43 3.01 5.53
N PRO A 484 -16.97 2.42 4.42
CA PRO A 484 -17.30 2.89 3.09
C PRO A 484 -18.80 2.71 2.81
N LYS A 485 -19.37 3.67 2.11
CA LYS A 485 -20.77 3.61 1.68
C LYS A 485 -20.82 3.10 0.25
N PRO A 486 -21.76 2.18 -0.09
CA PRO A 486 -21.92 1.71 -1.45
C PRO A 486 -22.09 2.86 -2.46
N GLY A 487 -21.32 2.79 -3.57
CA GLY A 487 -21.37 3.80 -4.63
C GLY A 487 -20.75 5.16 -4.31
N VAL A 488 -20.12 5.32 -3.15
CA VAL A 488 -19.40 6.53 -2.76
C VAL A 488 -17.91 6.22 -2.70
N ASP A 489 -17.09 7.03 -3.35
CA ASP A 489 -15.63 6.91 -3.29
C ASP A 489 -15.11 7.15 -1.86
N PRO A 490 -14.61 6.11 -1.15
CA PRO A 490 -14.12 6.21 0.21
C PRO A 490 -12.63 6.58 0.28
N SER A 491 -11.99 6.82 -0.85
CA SER A 491 -10.55 7.07 -0.91
C SER A 491 -10.21 8.52 -0.60
N HIS A 492 -8.97 8.72 -0.21
CA HIS A 492 -8.34 10.02 -0.04
C HIS A 492 -7.18 10.18 -1.01
N ALA A 493 -6.71 11.43 -1.17
CA ALA A 493 -5.58 11.73 -2.01
C ALA A 493 -4.34 10.94 -1.58
N ALA A 494 -3.68 10.32 -2.55
CA ALA A 494 -2.51 9.51 -2.30
C ALA A 494 -1.27 10.37 -2.04
N PHE A 495 -0.33 9.82 -1.27
CA PHE A 495 0.99 10.40 -1.06
C PHE A 495 2.10 9.43 -1.48
N HIS A 496 3.23 10.01 -1.91
CA HIS A 496 4.44 9.25 -2.21
C HIS A 496 4.98 8.61 -0.92
N LEU A 497 5.38 7.36 -0.98
CA LEU A 497 6.02 6.69 0.16
C LEU A 497 7.47 7.16 0.24
N GLU A 498 7.73 8.10 1.13
CA GLU A 498 9.08 8.65 1.32
C GLU A 498 10.07 7.58 1.78
N GLY A 499 11.34 7.76 1.44
CA GLY A 499 12.44 6.85 1.77
C GLY A 499 12.71 5.77 0.73
N GLN A 500 11.85 5.59 -0.28
CA GLN A 500 12.19 4.78 -1.45
C GLN A 500 13.17 5.54 -2.36
N ASP A 501 13.93 4.81 -3.15
CA ASP A 501 14.89 5.40 -4.10
C ASP A 501 14.16 5.80 -5.39
N GLU A 502 14.06 7.10 -5.67
CA GLU A 502 13.40 7.65 -6.85
C GLU A 502 14.12 7.26 -8.16
N THR A 503 15.38 6.84 -8.10
CA THR A 503 16.14 6.36 -9.28
C THR A 503 15.84 4.90 -9.63
N ASN A 504 15.22 4.16 -8.72
CA ASN A 504 14.83 2.76 -8.89
C ASN A 504 13.33 2.64 -9.18
N LEU A 505 12.98 1.65 -9.99
CA LEU A 505 11.59 1.31 -10.26
C LEU A 505 11.07 0.39 -9.17
N ALA A 506 10.24 0.93 -8.28
CA ALA A 506 9.60 0.21 -7.20
C ALA A 506 8.19 -0.25 -7.59
N MET A 507 7.88 -1.54 -7.40
CA MET A 507 6.57 -2.09 -7.75
C MET A 507 6.18 -3.28 -6.89
N ARG A 508 4.88 -3.63 -6.91
CA ARG A 508 4.30 -4.77 -6.18
C ARG A 508 4.63 -4.73 -4.69
N GLY A 509 4.19 -3.67 -4.03
CA GLY A 509 4.28 -3.58 -2.58
C GLY A 509 3.34 -4.57 -1.91
N PHE A 510 3.89 -5.43 -1.03
CA PHE A 510 3.11 -6.29 -0.14
C PHE A 510 3.35 -5.88 1.31
N TRP A 511 2.27 -5.69 2.03
CA TRP A 511 2.34 -5.22 3.41
C TRP A 511 2.25 -6.39 4.38
N SER A 512 3.15 -6.40 5.36
CA SER A 512 3.22 -7.43 6.39
C SER A 512 3.45 -6.80 7.77
N LEU A 513 2.82 -7.36 8.78
CA LEU A 513 3.18 -7.01 10.16
C LEU A 513 4.57 -7.58 10.51
N PRO A 514 5.29 -7.00 11.47
CA PRO A 514 6.47 -7.67 12.00
C PRO A 514 6.04 -9.00 12.65
N PRO A 515 6.91 -10.02 12.64
CA PRO A 515 6.62 -11.27 13.37
C PRO A 515 6.25 -10.98 14.81
N CYS A 516 5.14 -11.52 15.26
CA CYS A 516 4.58 -11.22 16.57
C CYS A 516 5.54 -11.66 17.71
N ALA A 517 5.54 -10.90 18.80
CA ALA A 517 6.27 -11.20 20.01
C ALA A 517 5.51 -12.26 20.87
N GLN A 518 6.24 -13.19 21.45
CA GLN A 518 5.68 -14.17 22.38
C GLN A 518 5.29 -13.49 23.71
N ASN A 519 4.48 -14.16 24.53
CA ASN A 519 4.09 -13.69 25.84
C ASN A 519 5.31 -13.25 26.66
N GLY A 520 5.24 -12.08 27.27
CA GLY A 520 6.34 -11.43 27.98
C GLY A 520 7.27 -10.60 27.09
N GLY A 521 7.17 -10.69 25.78
CA GLY A 521 7.89 -9.79 24.86
C GLY A 521 7.34 -8.37 24.90
N ALA A 522 8.18 -7.36 24.68
CA ALA A 522 7.77 -5.97 24.63
C ALA A 522 6.78 -5.71 23.49
N CYS A 523 5.79 -4.86 23.70
CA CYS A 523 4.77 -4.52 22.72
C CYS A 523 4.33 -3.06 22.83
N GLN A 524 3.71 -2.55 21.78
CA GLN A 524 3.04 -1.24 21.77
C GLN A 524 1.52 -1.41 21.68
N SER A 525 1.07 -2.52 21.09
CA SER A 525 -0.34 -2.87 20.96
C SER A 525 -0.49 -4.40 20.83
N GLY A 526 -1.73 -4.88 20.88
CA GLY A 526 -2.02 -6.31 20.76
C GLY A 526 -1.60 -6.92 19.43
N THR A 527 -1.54 -6.15 18.36
CA THR A 527 -1.07 -6.63 17.05
C THR A 527 0.43 -6.95 17.01
N ASP A 528 1.21 -6.51 18.01
CA ASP A 528 2.61 -6.91 18.16
C ASP A 528 2.73 -8.30 18.79
N CYS A 529 1.66 -8.81 19.38
CA CYS A 529 1.66 -9.99 20.23
C CYS A 529 1.03 -11.20 19.54
N CYS A 530 1.68 -12.37 19.61
CA CYS A 530 1.11 -13.61 19.11
C CYS A 530 -0.20 -13.99 19.84
N GLY A 531 -0.35 -13.59 21.10
CA GLY A 531 -1.59 -13.74 21.85
C GLY A 531 -2.67 -12.72 21.48
N GLY A 532 -2.31 -11.65 20.81
CA GLY A 532 -3.24 -10.57 20.40
C GLY A 532 -3.52 -9.53 21.47
N TYR A 533 -2.83 -9.54 22.62
CA TYR A 533 -3.04 -8.60 23.71
C TYR A 533 -1.73 -8.00 24.20
N CYS A 534 -1.74 -6.67 24.38
CA CYS A 534 -0.62 -5.91 24.92
C CYS A 534 -1.09 -5.17 26.18
N ALA A 535 -0.52 -5.49 27.34
CA ALA A 535 -0.89 -4.87 28.60
C ALA A 535 0.33 -4.37 29.36
N GLY A 536 0.15 -3.34 30.18
CA GLY A 536 1.21 -2.81 31.05
C GLY A 536 1.80 -3.87 31.95
N GLY A 537 3.12 -3.84 32.16
CA GLY A 537 3.79 -4.72 33.12
C GLY A 537 3.18 -4.59 34.52
N ALA A 538 3.20 -5.67 35.31
CA ALA A 538 2.54 -5.77 36.61
C ALA A 538 2.90 -4.66 37.64
N ASP A 539 3.98 -3.93 37.41
CA ASP A 539 4.51 -2.90 38.32
C ASP A 539 4.62 -1.51 37.62
N GLY A 540 3.81 -1.22 36.58
CA GLY A 540 3.91 0.03 35.83
C GLY A 540 5.12 0.06 34.87
N GLY A 541 5.71 -1.09 34.58
CA GLY A 541 6.75 -1.29 33.57
C GLY A 541 6.24 -1.17 32.14
N SER A 542 7.15 -1.26 31.15
CA SER A 542 6.81 -1.24 29.73
C SER A 542 5.78 -2.31 29.39
N PRO A 543 4.83 -2.03 28.45
CA PRO A 543 3.82 -3.00 28.02
C PRO A 543 4.44 -4.29 27.47
N VAL A 544 3.84 -5.42 27.81
CA VAL A 544 4.28 -6.77 27.39
C VAL A 544 3.13 -7.59 26.82
N CYS A 545 3.46 -8.48 25.91
CA CYS A 545 2.51 -9.40 25.28
C CYS A 545 1.91 -10.38 26.28
N GLN A 546 0.62 -10.60 26.16
CA GLN A 546 -0.16 -11.52 26.99
C GLN A 546 -1.04 -12.42 26.14
N SER A 547 -1.48 -13.57 26.70
CA SER A 547 -2.39 -14.50 26.03
C SER A 547 -3.86 -14.15 26.18
N THR A 548 -4.20 -13.28 27.12
CA THR A 548 -5.58 -12.88 27.45
C THR A 548 -5.64 -11.38 27.78
N PRO A 549 -6.76 -10.70 27.51
CA PRO A 549 -6.90 -9.29 27.86
C PRO A 549 -6.99 -9.11 29.38
N GLN A 550 -6.49 -8.00 29.88
CA GLN A 550 -6.72 -7.55 31.26
C GLN A 550 -7.95 -6.62 31.28
N GLY A 551 -9.15 -7.20 31.34
CA GLY A 551 -10.40 -6.45 31.24
C GLY A 551 -10.90 -6.40 29.80
N CYS A 552 -11.29 -5.21 29.27
CA CYS A 552 -11.64 -5.03 27.88
C CYS A 552 -10.37 -4.90 27.00
N SER A 553 -10.52 -5.22 25.71
CA SER A 553 -9.45 -5.10 24.73
C SER A 553 -9.15 -3.63 24.40
N GLN A 554 -7.91 -3.21 24.49
CA GLN A 554 -7.48 -1.86 24.13
C GLN A 554 -7.45 -1.68 22.61
N ASN A 555 -7.30 -0.44 22.13
CA ASN A 555 -7.09 -0.18 20.70
C ASN A 555 -5.83 -0.94 20.21
N GLY A 556 -5.98 -1.70 19.12
CA GLY A 556 -4.95 -2.60 18.60
C GLY A 556 -4.92 -3.98 19.25
N ASP A 557 -5.71 -4.26 20.28
CA ASP A 557 -5.85 -5.61 20.87
C ASP A 557 -6.86 -6.46 20.11
N LYS A 558 -6.71 -7.77 20.27
CA LYS A 558 -7.64 -8.76 19.71
C LYS A 558 -9.04 -8.61 20.28
N CYS A 559 -10.05 -8.77 19.42
CA CYS A 559 -11.47 -8.80 19.77
C CYS A 559 -12.22 -9.85 18.95
N ASN A 560 -13.39 -10.28 19.42
CA ASN A 560 -14.32 -11.10 18.66
C ASN A 560 -15.55 -10.30 18.23
N GLN A 561 -15.89 -9.26 18.98
CA GLN A 561 -17.01 -8.36 18.73
C GLN A 561 -16.69 -6.95 19.26
N THR A 562 -17.40 -5.94 18.77
CA THR A 562 -17.16 -4.55 19.16
C THR A 562 -17.29 -4.29 20.66
N SER A 563 -18.17 -5.02 21.34
CA SER A 563 -18.33 -4.88 22.80
C SER A 563 -17.10 -5.35 23.61
N ASP A 564 -16.18 -6.08 23.01
CA ASP A 564 -14.93 -6.47 23.66
C ASP A 564 -13.96 -5.30 23.79
N CYS A 565 -14.12 -4.27 22.94
CA CYS A 565 -13.24 -3.10 22.90
C CYS A 565 -13.57 -2.09 23.99
N CYS A 566 -12.55 -1.59 24.70
CA CYS A 566 -12.69 -0.69 25.85
C CYS A 566 -13.43 0.62 25.54
N ALA A 567 -13.24 1.17 24.35
CA ALA A 567 -13.90 2.42 23.95
C ALA A 567 -15.03 2.20 22.92
N SER A 568 -15.71 1.05 22.97
CA SER A 568 -16.80 0.73 22.03
C SER A 568 -17.94 1.76 22.05
N GLY A 569 -18.23 2.35 23.21
CA GLY A 569 -19.21 3.45 23.35
C GLY A 569 -18.73 4.80 22.77
N GLN A 570 -17.46 4.92 22.39
CA GLN A 570 -16.86 6.10 21.78
C GLN A 570 -16.50 5.87 20.30
N GLY A 571 -17.03 4.79 19.71
CA GLY A 571 -16.88 4.50 18.30
C GLY A 571 -15.74 3.54 17.94
N VAL A 572 -14.96 3.05 18.91
CA VAL A 572 -14.00 1.97 18.65
C VAL A 572 -14.76 0.68 18.30
N THR A 573 -14.41 0.06 17.20
CA THR A 573 -15.08 -1.12 16.67
C THR A 573 -14.11 -2.28 16.49
N CYS A 574 -14.62 -3.51 16.53
CA CYS A 574 -13.84 -4.70 16.24
C CYS A 574 -13.78 -4.91 14.72
N ILE A 575 -12.64 -4.64 14.10
CA ILE A 575 -12.41 -4.77 12.66
C ILE A 575 -11.30 -5.78 12.44
N ALA A 576 -11.54 -6.81 11.63
CA ALA A 576 -10.59 -7.90 11.39
C ALA A 576 -10.03 -8.49 12.70
N HIS A 577 -10.89 -8.68 13.68
CA HIS A 577 -10.53 -9.15 15.02
C HIS A 577 -9.57 -8.26 15.82
N VAL A 578 -9.47 -6.98 15.47
CA VAL A 578 -8.67 -5.98 16.18
C VAL A 578 -9.54 -4.78 16.54
N CYS A 579 -9.44 -4.28 17.78
CA CYS A 579 -10.10 -3.05 18.20
C CYS A 579 -9.49 -1.87 17.47
N SER A 580 -10.30 -1.17 16.68
CA SER A 580 -9.86 -0.08 15.81
C SER A 580 -10.65 1.20 16.08
N GLU A 581 -9.97 2.33 16.04
CA GLU A 581 -10.58 3.65 16.21
C GLU A 581 -11.50 4.01 15.04
N PRO A 582 -12.53 4.86 15.28
CA PRO A 582 -13.38 5.36 14.20
C PRO A 582 -12.59 6.27 13.27
N THR A 583 -13.05 6.37 12.02
CA THR A 583 -12.55 7.36 11.07
C THR A 583 -12.72 8.77 11.67
N PRO A 584 -11.69 9.62 11.68
CA PRO A 584 -11.84 11.01 12.11
C PRO A 584 -12.88 11.74 11.25
N GLN A 585 -13.82 12.46 11.90
CA GLN A 585 -14.85 13.26 11.23
C GLN A 585 -14.37 14.67 10.93
#